data_736985d9260e2456a199a56bf50939e7
#
_entry.id   736985d9260e2456a199a56bf50939e7
#
_cell.length_a   1.000
_cell.length_b   1.000
_cell.length_c   1.000
_cell.angle_alpha   90.00
_cell.angle_beta   90.00
_cell.angle_gamma   90.00
#
_symmetry.space_group_name_H-M   'P 1'
#
loop_
_entity.id
_entity.type
_entity.pdbx_description
1 polymer ?
#
loop_
_entity_poly.entity_id
_entity_poly.type
_entity_poly.pdbx_seq_one_letter_code
_entity_poly.pdbx_strand_id
1 'polypeptide(L)'
;MILVIDNYDSFTQNLVQYLGELNLSIYTVRNDEITLSYIDQINPTHIILSPGPGSPENSGISLQLISSYAKIIPILGVCLGHQAIGYVYGAKIKKLTYPMHGKMSQIFHNSQDLFQDLPNPFSAVRYHSLVVDNNNLPNQLEITAWTKDNTIMACRHKTYKLLRGIQFHPESLWTTEGKHIMKNFIAL
;
A
#
# COMPACT_ATOMS: atom_id res chain seq x y z
N MET A 1 3.54 -10.06 15.25
CA MET A 1 4.67 -9.81 14.33
C MET A 1 4.12 -9.32 13.00
N ILE A 2 4.71 -8.25 12.44
CA ILE A 2 4.35 -7.71 11.12
C ILE A 2 5.27 -8.32 10.07
N LEU A 3 4.70 -8.83 8.99
CA LEU A 3 5.43 -9.28 7.81
C LEU A 3 5.54 -8.14 6.79
N VAL A 4 6.74 -7.79 6.38
CA VAL A 4 7.01 -6.84 5.30
C VAL A 4 7.57 -7.59 4.11
N ILE A 5 6.83 -7.60 3.00
CA ILE A 5 7.30 -8.12 1.72
C ILE A 5 8.04 -7.01 0.98
N ASP A 6 9.34 -7.21 0.81
CA ASP A 6 10.20 -6.27 0.11
C ASP A 6 10.20 -6.56 -1.40
N ASN A 7 9.61 -5.68 -2.18
CA ASN A 7 9.57 -5.73 -3.64
C ASN A 7 10.84 -5.11 -4.28
N TYR A 8 12.01 -5.25 -3.64
CA TYR A 8 13.29 -4.70 -4.09
C TYR A 8 13.30 -3.17 -4.14
N ASP A 9 12.68 -2.54 -3.14
CA ASP A 9 12.60 -1.09 -3.04
C ASP A 9 13.66 -0.51 -2.09
N SER A 10 14.27 0.61 -2.49
CA SER A 10 15.29 1.29 -1.68
C SER A 10 14.73 1.89 -0.38
N PHE A 11 13.42 2.13 -0.31
CA PHE A 11 12.76 2.77 0.84
C PHE A 11 12.06 1.78 1.77
N THR A 12 12.09 0.47 1.49
CA THR A 12 11.50 -0.55 2.38
C THR A 12 12.03 -0.43 3.82
N GLN A 13 13.32 -0.13 3.98
CA GLN A 13 13.93 0.03 5.31
C GLN A 13 13.34 1.21 6.09
N ASN A 14 12.86 2.26 5.42
CA ASN A 14 12.19 3.38 6.10
C ASN A 14 10.82 2.95 6.64
N LEU A 15 10.06 2.11 5.91
CA LEU A 15 8.84 1.48 6.44
C LEU A 15 9.13 0.64 7.68
N VAL A 16 10.18 -0.19 7.62
CA VAL A 16 10.63 -1.01 8.76
C VAL A 16 11.00 -0.13 9.95
N GLN A 17 11.71 0.97 9.73
CA GLN A 17 12.07 1.90 10.78
C GLN A 17 10.84 2.54 11.43
N TYR A 18 9.87 3.02 10.64
CA TYR A 18 8.63 3.61 11.16
C TYR A 18 7.84 2.61 12.03
N LEU A 19 7.77 1.35 11.59
CA LEU A 19 7.14 0.28 12.37
C LEU A 19 7.94 -0.04 13.65
N GLY A 20 9.28 -0.03 13.55
CA GLY A 20 10.17 -0.23 14.69
C GLY A 20 10.00 0.82 15.78
N GLU A 21 9.73 2.08 15.43
CA GLU A 21 9.42 3.15 16.38
C GLU A 21 8.12 2.88 17.19
N LEU A 22 7.25 2.01 16.69
CA LEU A 22 6.04 1.57 17.40
C LEU A 22 6.29 0.36 18.31
N ASN A 23 7.56 -0.06 18.49
CA ASN A 23 7.97 -1.22 19.29
C ASN A 23 7.35 -2.55 18.82
N LEU A 24 7.15 -2.70 17.51
CA LEU A 24 6.56 -3.89 16.91
C LEU A 24 7.63 -4.88 16.45
N SER A 25 7.37 -6.17 16.58
CA SER A 25 8.20 -7.21 15.97
C SER A 25 7.95 -7.24 14.46
N ILE A 26 9.02 -7.13 13.67
CA ILE A 26 8.96 -7.04 12.20
C ILE A 26 9.82 -8.14 11.61
N TYR A 27 9.27 -8.82 10.60
CA TYR A 27 10.00 -9.75 9.75
C TYR A 27 9.95 -9.23 8.32
N THR A 28 11.10 -8.91 7.76
CA THR A 28 11.23 -8.42 6.38
C THR A 28 11.87 -9.50 5.52
N VAL A 29 11.28 -9.75 4.34
CA VAL A 29 11.76 -10.78 3.40
C VAL A 29 11.45 -10.34 1.96
N ARG A 30 12.31 -10.73 1.01
CA ARG A 30 12.11 -10.46 -0.42
C ARG A 30 10.89 -11.20 -0.96
N ASN A 31 10.25 -10.63 -1.97
CA ASN A 31 9.03 -11.14 -2.58
C ASN A 31 9.19 -12.49 -3.32
N ASP A 32 10.43 -12.94 -3.53
CA ASP A 32 10.81 -14.21 -4.16
C ASP A 32 11.51 -15.18 -3.19
N GLU A 33 11.69 -14.80 -1.92
CA GLU A 33 12.38 -15.59 -0.89
C GLU A 33 11.44 -16.20 0.15
N ILE A 34 10.12 -16.07 -0.03
CA ILE A 34 9.11 -16.58 0.91
C ILE A 34 8.03 -17.37 0.17
N THR A 35 7.41 -18.32 0.86
CA THR A 35 6.28 -19.11 0.35
C THR A 35 5.03 -18.89 1.19
N LEU A 36 3.83 -19.12 0.62
CA LEU A 36 2.56 -19.04 1.37
C LEU A 36 2.57 -20.00 2.57
N SER A 37 3.09 -21.21 2.40
CA SER A 37 3.22 -22.20 3.49
C SER A 37 4.07 -21.67 4.66
N TYR A 38 5.12 -20.91 4.37
CA TYR A 38 5.91 -20.31 5.44
C TYR A 38 5.18 -19.14 6.11
N ILE A 39 4.40 -18.36 5.35
CA ILE A 39 3.54 -17.31 5.92
C ILE A 39 2.51 -17.91 6.87
N ASP A 40 1.91 -19.06 6.53
CA ASP A 40 1.00 -19.78 7.43
C ASP A 40 1.69 -20.21 8.74
N GLN A 41 2.94 -20.67 8.66
CA GLN A 41 3.72 -21.07 9.84
C GLN A 41 4.05 -19.91 10.77
N ILE A 42 4.47 -18.77 10.23
CA ILE A 42 4.84 -17.59 11.04
C ILE A 42 3.63 -16.80 11.53
N ASN A 43 2.46 -17.02 10.93
CA ASN A 43 1.16 -16.44 11.30
C ASN A 43 1.24 -14.94 11.65
N PRO A 44 1.56 -14.07 10.70
CA PRO A 44 1.75 -12.66 10.96
C PRO A 44 0.42 -11.99 11.34
N THR A 45 0.46 -10.99 12.22
CA THR A 45 -0.72 -10.20 12.58
C THR A 45 -1.11 -9.19 11.50
N HIS A 46 -0.13 -8.69 10.73
CA HIS A 46 -0.30 -7.74 9.64
C HIS A 46 0.69 -8.04 8.53
N ILE A 47 0.34 -7.68 7.30
CA ILE A 47 1.22 -7.80 6.14
C ILE A 47 1.33 -6.44 5.45
N ILE A 48 2.55 -6.04 5.11
CA ILE A 48 2.80 -4.85 4.30
C ILE A 48 3.52 -5.27 3.02
N LEU A 49 2.96 -4.87 1.89
CA LEU A 49 3.59 -5.03 0.57
C LEU A 49 4.29 -3.71 0.24
N SER A 50 5.60 -3.72 0.16
CA SER A 50 6.41 -2.52 -0.06
C SER A 50 6.22 -1.91 -1.45
N PRO A 51 6.66 -0.67 -1.66
CA PRO A 51 6.97 -0.17 -3.00
C PRO A 51 7.94 -1.10 -3.72
N GLY A 52 8.11 -0.86 -5.02
CA GLY A 52 9.08 -1.60 -5.82
C GLY A 52 9.09 -1.13 -7.27
N PRO A 53 10.09 -1.57 -8.05
CA PRO A 53 10.19 -1.27 -9.48
C PRO A 53 9.23 -2.12 -10.31
N GLY A 54 9.01 -1.68 -11.57
CA GLY A 54 8.27 -2.46 -12.57
C GLY A 54 6.76 -2.33 -12.45
N SER A 55 6.07 -3.43 -12.70
CA SER A 55 4.60 -3.53 -12.71
C SER A 55 4.11 -4.62 -11.75
N PRO A 56 2.83 -4.60 -11.35
CA PRO A 56 2.28 -5.55 -10.40
C PRO A 56 2.47 -7.02 -10.79
N GLU A 57 2.44 -7.34 -12.07
CA GLU A 57 2.64 -8.70 -12.59
C GLU A 57 3.99 -9.30 -12.16
N ASN A 58 4.98 -8.44 -11.93
CA ASN A 58 6.33 -8.83 -11.55
C ASN A 58 6.60 -8.73 -10.04
N SER A 59 5.56 -8.56 -9.23
CA SER A 59 5.69 -8.40 -7.76
C SER A 59 5.84 -9.73 -6.97
N GLY A 60 6.29 -10.79 -7.64
CA GLY A 60 6.55 -12.08 -7.01
C GLY A 60 5.32 -12.64 -6.29
N ILE A 61 5.49 -13.04 -5.03
CA ILE A 61 4.43 -13.64 -4.21
C ILE A 61 3.27 -12.69 -3.90
N SER A 62 3.41 -11.36 -4.10
CA SER A 62 2.44 -10.35 -3.65
C SER A 62 1.03 -10.61 -4.18
N LEU A 63 0.88 -11.03 -5.45
CA LEU A 63 -0.45 -11.31 -6.04
C LEU A 63 -1.13 -12.50 -5.38
N GLN A 64 -0.38 -13.59 -5.16
CA GLN A 64 -0.90 -14.78 -4.50
C GLN A 64 -1.23 -14.50 -3.03
N LEU A 65 -0.39 -13.73 -2.36
CA LEU A 65 -0.57 -13.31 -0.97
C LEU A 65 -1.86 -12.51 -0.79
N ILE A 66 -2.12 -11.50 -1.65
CA ILE A 66 -3.37 -10.73 -1.62
C ILE A 66 -4.57 -11.68 -1.78
N SER A 67 -4.53 -12.58 -2.77
CA SER A 67 -5.62 -13.51 -3.04
C SER A 67 -5.92 -14.46 -1.87
N SER A 68 -4.86 -14.91 -1.16
CA SER A 68 -4.97 -15.89 -0.07
C SER A 68 -5.36 -15.26 1.26
N TYR A 69 -4.81 -14.09 1.60
CA TYR A 69 -4.90 -13.55 2.96
C TYR A 69 -5.78 -12.29 3.11
N ALA A 70 -6.27 -11.68 2.03
CA ALA A 70 -7.06 -10.44 2.11
C ALA A 70 -8.30 -10.50 3.02
N LYS A 71 -8.81 -11.70 3.29
CA LYS A 71 -10.00 -11.95 4.15
C LYS A 71 -9.67 -12.11 5.62
N ILE A 72 -8.44 -12.46 5.95
CA ILE A 72 -8.07 -13.00 7.27
C ILE A 72 -6.94 -12.22 7.95
N ILE A 73 -6.08 -11.54 7.19
CA ILE A 73 -4.96 -10.77 7.73
C ILE A 73 -5.05 -9.33 7.20
N PRO A 74 -4.87 -8.30 8.04
CA PRO A 74 -4.72 -6.93 7.59
C PRO A 74 -3.55 -6.78 6.61
N ILE A 75 -3.84 -6.29 5.39
CA ILE A 75 -2.84 -6.08 4.33
C ILE A 75 -2.85 -4.61 3.92
N LEU A 76 -1.68 -3.99 3.94
CA LEU A 76 -1.43 -2.68 3.36
C LEU A 76 -0.47 -2.81 2.16
N GLY A 77 -0.96 -2.46 0.97
CA GLY A 77 -0.11 -2.30 -0.21
C GLY A 77 0.36 -0.86 -0.36
N VAL A 78 1.67 -0.63 -0.50
CA VAL A 78 2.26 0.69 -0.73
C VAL A 78 2.80 0.77 -2.15
N CYS A 79 2.42 1.80 -2.90
CA CYS A 79 2.84 2.08 -4.28
C CYS A 79 2.65 0.86 -5.21
N LEU A 80 3.68 0.06 -5.48
CA LEU A 80 3.57 -1.20 -6.23
C LEU A 80 2.59 -2.18 -5.56
N GLY A 81 2.63 -2.29 -4.23
CA GLY A 81 1.69 -3.11 -3.46
C GLY A 81 0.23 -2.65 -3.62
N HIS A 82 -0.04 -1.35 -3.69
CA HIS A 82 -1.36 -0.81 -4.00
C HIS A 82 -1.81 -1.18 -5.42
N GLN A 83 -0.91 -1.07 -6.40
CA GLN A 83 -1.19 -1.46 -7.78
C GLN A 83 -1.43 -2.97 -7.88
N ALA A 84 -0.71 -3.79 -7.12
CA ALA A 84 -0.93 -5.23 -7.03
C ALA A 84 -2.34 -5.55 -6.50
N ILE A 85 -2.83 -4.82 -5.49
CA ILE A 85 -4.23 -4.94 -5.03
C ILE A 85 -5.19 -4.62 -6.16
N GLY A 86 -5.02 -3.47 -6.82
CA GLY A 86 -5.85 -3.12 -7.99
C GLY A 86 -5.87 -4.23 -9.04
N TYR A 87 -4.69 -4.72 -9.40
CA TYR A 87 -4.49 -5.75 -10.42
C TYR A 87 -5.19 -7.08 -10.08
N VAL A 88 -5.05 -7.58 -8.85
CA VAL A 88 -5.68 -8.83 -8.38
C VAL A 88 -7.21 -8.78 -8.54
N TYR A 89 -7.81 -7.62 -8.33
CA TYR A 89 -9.27 -7.44 -8.49
C TYR A 89 -9.68 -7.00 -9.88
N GLY A 90 -8.75 -6.96 -10.85
CA GLY A 90 -9.07 -6.69 -12.27
C GLY A 90 -9.03 -5.22 -12.68
N ALA A 91 -8.48 -4.34 -11.84
CA ALA A 91 -8.24 -2.96 -12.25
C ALA A 91 -7.15 -2.89 -13.33
N LYS A 92 -7.32 -1.99 -14.29
CA LYS A 92 -6.26 -1.67 -15.24
C LYS A 92 -5.20 -0.80 -14.57
N ILE A 93 -3.94 -1.14 -14.80
CA ILE A 93 -2.80 -0.31 -14.41
C ILE A 93 -2.36 0.47 -15.64
N LYS A 94 -2.37 1.79 -15.54
CA LYS A 94 -2.01 2.68 -16.66
C LYS A 94 -0.78 3.52 -16.35
N LYS A 95 -0.05 3.87 -17.40
CA LYS A 95 1.07 4.79 -17.30
C LYS A 95 0.55 6.24 -17.27
N LEU A 96 1.10 7.04 -16.38
CA LEU A 96 0.85 8.48 -16.35
C LEU A 96 1.55 9.15 -17.55
N THR A 97 0.91 10.20 -18.09
CA THR A 97 1.51 11.04 -19.13
C THR A 97 2.80 11.71 -18.62
N TYR A 98 2.78 12.13 -17.37
CA TYR A 98 3.94 12.74 -16.70
C TYR A 98 4.27 11.92 -15.45
N PRO A 99 5.44 11.23 -15.42
CA PRO A 99 5.87 10.49 -14.24
C PRO A 99 5.99 11.39 -13.02
N MET A 100 5.59 10.86 -11.87
CA MET A 100 5.82 11.48 -10.57
C MET A 100 7.14 10.97 -10.00
N HIS A 101 8.11 11.87 -9.87
CA HIS A 101 9.42 11.52 -9.34
C HIS A 101 9.80 12.52 -8.25
N GLY A 102 9.60 12.13 -6.98
CA GLY A 102 9.83 13.00 -5.83
C GLY A 102 8.92 14.23 -5.77
N LYS A 103 7.72 14.16 -6.36
CA LYS A 103 6.78 15.29 -6.40
C LYS A 103 5.81 15.26 -5.23
N MET A 104 5.70 16.39 -4.54
CA MET A 104 4.68 16.61 -3.53
C MET A 104 3.31 16.79 -4.16
N SER A 105 2.30 16.22 -3.54
CA SER A 105 0.89 16.40 -3.93
C SER A 105 0.00 16.54 -2.72
N GLN A 106 -1.08 17.30 -2.87
CA GLN A 106 -2.15 17.35 -1.87
C GLN A 106 -3.03 16.11 -2.05
N ILE A 107 -3.20 15.36 -0.98
CA ILE A 107 -3.99 14.14 -0.92
C ILE A 107 -5.31 14.45 -0.22
N PHE A 108 -6.39 14.40 -0.97
CA PHE A 108 -7.76 14.46 -0.45
C PHE A 108 -8.22 13.06 -0.08
N HIS A 109 -9.05 12.92 0.94
CA HIS A 109 -9.49 11.62 1.44
C HIS A 109 -10.87 11.66 2.10
N ASN A 110 -11.43 10.49 2.36
CA ASN A 110 -12.76 10.35 2.96
C ASN A 110 -12.80 10.49 4.50
N SER A 111 -11.68 10.79 5.13
CA SER A 111 -11.52 10.93 6.59
C SER A 111 -11.91 9.69 7.41
N GLN A 112 -11.78 8.51 6.81
CA GLN A 112 -12.09 7.23 7.46
C GLN A 112 -10.90 6.29 7.45
N ASP A 113 -10.90 5.30 8.35
CA ASP A 113 -9.97 4.19 8.31
C ASP A 113 -8.50 4.68 8.42
N LEU A 114 -7.64 4.40 7.43
CA LEU A 114 -6.25 4.88 7.39
C LEU A 114 -6.13 6.40 7.54
N PHE A 115 -7.18 7.14 7.19
CA PHE A 115 -7.20 8.61 7.15
C PHE A 115 -7.99 9.24 8.30
N GLN A 116 -8.35 8.44 9.32
CA GLN A 116 -9.00 8.97 10.51
C GLN A 116 -8.06 9.93 11.24
N ASP A 117 -8.62 11.06 11.69
CA ASP A 117 -7.94 12.12 12.45
C ASP A 117 -6.77 12.79 11.70
N LEU A 118 -6.72 12.70 10.37
CA LEU A 118 -5.74 13.38 9.53
C LEU A 118 -6.29 14.70 8.96
N PRO A 119 -5.40 15.70 8.74
CA PRO A 119 -5.76 16.89 7.97
C PRO A 119 -6.24 16.53 6.56
N ASN A 120 -7.27 17.22 6.05
CA ASN A 120 -7.79 16.97 4.71
C ASN A 120 -7.84 18.27 3.89
N PRO A 121 -6.97 18.47 2.91
CA PRO A 121 -5.93 17.55 2.43
C PRO A 121 -4.66 17.57 3.31
N PHE A 122 -3.80 16.54 3.13
CA PHE A 122 -2.42 16.54 3.61
C PHE A 122 -1.41 16.41 2.46
N SER A 123 -0.14 16.69 2.74
CA SER A 123 0.93 16.61 1.74
C SER A 123 1.61 15.23 1.75
N ALA A 124 1.77 14.61 0.57
CA ALA A 124 2.52 13.38 0.41
C ALA A 124 3.41 13.40 -0.84
N VAL A 125 4.50 12.65 -0.78
CA VAL A 125 5.41 12.50 -1.90
C VAL A 125 5.03 11.29 -2.76
N ARG A 126 5.27 11.43 -4.06
CA ARG A 126 4.94 10.43 -5.09
C ARG A 126 6.20 10.09 -5.89
N TYR A 127 6.43 8.77 -6.12
CA TYR A 127 7.56 8.23 -6.90
C TYR A 127 7.07 7.19 -7.92
N HIS A 128 5.98 7.43 -8.63
CA HIS A 128 5.38 6.45 -9.52
C HIS A 128 5.12 6.97 -10.92
N SER A 129 5.24 6.10 -11.90
CA SER A 129 4.80 6.32 -13.29
C SER A 129 3.54 5.54 -13.65
N LEU A 130 3.18 4.55 -12.84
CA LEU A 130 1.98 3.73 -13.00
C LEU A 130 0.94 4.07 -11.92
N VAL A 131 -0.34 3.93 -12.28
CA VAL A 131 -1.48 4.14 -11.38
C VAL A 131 -2.61 3.18 -11.70
N VAL A 132 -3.44 2.91 -10.71
CA VAL A 132 -4.73 2.25 -10.91
C VAL A 132 -5.63 3.18 -11.71
N ASP A 133 -6.22 2.67 -12.82
CA ASP A 133 -7.08 3.47 -13.69
C ASP A 133 -8.43 3.75 -13.04
N ASN A 134 -8.73 5.03 -12.84
CA ASN A 134 -9.98 5.48 -12.25
C ASN A 134 -11.22 5.11 -13.08
N ASN A 135 -11.09 5.07 -14.41
CA ASN A 135 -12.22 4.78 -15.30
C ASN A 135 -12.69 3.31 -15.27
N ASN A 136 -11.85 2.42 -14.75
CA ASN A 136 -12.07 0.97 -14.73
C ASN A 136 -11.81 0.37 -13.35
N LEU A 137 -12.15 1.11 -12.28
CA LEU A 137 -12.03 0.56 -10.93
C LEU A 137 -13.08 -0.54 -10.72
N PRO A 138 -12.67 -1.75 -10.31
CA PRO A 138 -13.59 -2.85 -10.04
C PRO A 138 -14.57 -2.52 -8.92
N ASN A 139 -15.79 -3.03 -9.02
CA ASN A 139 -16.85 -2.78 -8.03
C ASN A 139 -16.50 -3.23 -6.60
N GLN A 140 -15.58 -4.17 -6.46
CA GLN A 140 -15.09 -4.65 -5.16
C GLN A 140 -14.23 -3.61 -4.40
N LEU A 141 -13.62 -2.67 -5.13
CA LEU A 141 -12.79 -1.64 -4.56
C LEU A 141 -13.55 -0.31 -4.44
N GLU A 142 -13.18 0.49 -3.46
CA GLU A 142 -13.62 1.89 -3.31
C GLU A 142 -12.41 2.80 -3.15
N ILE A 143 -12.50 3.98 -3.73
CA ILE A 143 -11.48 5.02 -3.60
C ILE A 143 -11.63 5.67 -2.23
N THR A 144 -10.56 5.73 -1.46
CA THR A 144 -10.52 6.36 -0.14
C THR A 144 -9.66 7.62 -0.10
N ALA A 145 -8.74 7.79 -1.07
CA ALA A 145 -7.99 9.03 -1.26
C ALA A 145 -7.67 9.29 -2.74
N TRP A 146 -7.53 10.59 -3.07
CA TRP A 146 -7.30 11.05 -4.45
C TRP A 146 -6.55 12.39 -4.48
N THR A 147 -6.01 12.74 -5.63
CA THR A 147 -5.44 14.07 -5.91
C THR A 147 -6.47 14.97 -6.60
N LYS A 148 -6.19 16.28 -6.71
CA LYS A 148 -7.08 17.26 -7.37
C LYS A 148 -7.42 16.87 -8.82
N ASP A 149 -6.52 16.18 -9.52
CA ASP A 149 -6.71 15.65 -10.88
C ASP A 149 -7.37 14.26 -10.90
N ASN A 150 -7.98 13.84 -9.78
CA ASN A 150 -8.67 12.56 -9.61
C ASN A 150 -7.80 11.32 -9.83
N THR A 151 -6.48 11.42 -9.67
CA THR A 151 -5.63 10.23 -9.62
C THR A 151 -5.88 9.48 -8.30
N ILE A 152 -6.15 8.18 -8.38
CA ILE A 152 -6.37 7.34 -7.19
C ILE A 152 -5.09 7.31 -6.34
N MET A 153 -5.22 7.69 -5.08
CA MET A 153 -4.13 7.70 -4.10
C MET A 153 -4.30 6.66 -3.00
N ALA A 154 -5.51 6.17 -2.80
CA ALA A 154 -5.77 5.02 -1.95
C ALA A 154 -7.07 4.32 -2.35
N CYS A 155 -7.12 3.02 -2.09
CA CYS A 155 -8.33 2.23 -2.17
C CYS A 155 -8.39 1.21 -1.02
N ARG A 156 -9.61 0.75 -0.73
CA ARG A 156 -9.86 -0.39 0.15
C ARG A 156 -10.84 -1.36 -0.52
N HIS A 157 -10.82 -2.62 -0.09
CA HIS A 157 -11.81 -3.58 -0.52
C HIS A 157 -13.13 -3.39 0.27
N LYS A 158 -14.27 -3.32 -0.41
CA LYS A 158 -15.57 -3.04 0.21
C LYS A 158 -16.01 -4.12 1.20
N THR A 159 -15.75 -5.38 0.88
CA THR A 159 -16.14 -6.54 1.69
C THR A 159 -15.03 -6.99 2.62
N TYR A 160 -13.78 -7.11 2.11
CA TYR A 160 -12.64 -7.53 2.91
C TYR A 160 -12.03 -6.32 3.61
N LYS A 161 -12.61 -5.99 4.77
CA LYS A 161 -12.30 -4.77 5.53
C LYS A 161 -10.84 -4.65 5.98
N LEU A 162 -10.05 -5.72 5.78
CA LEU A 162 -8.65 -5.78 6.16
C LEU A 162 -7.68 -5.45 5.00
N LEU A 163 -8.18 -5.25 3.75
CA LEU A 163 -7.35 -5.00 2.56
C LEU A 163 -7.39 -3.53 2.14
N ARG A 164 -6.22 -2.89 2.14
CA ARG A 164 -6.02 -1.48 1.81
C ARG A 164 -4.78 -1.26 0.97
N GLY A 165 -4.81 -0.23 0.13
CA GLY A 165 -3.65 0.20 -0.63
C GLY A 165 -3.53 1.72 -0.70
N ILE A 166 -2.29 2.22 -0.64
CA ILE A 166 -1.94 3.64 -0.82
C ILE A 166 -0.90 3.78 -1.92
N GLN A 167 -1.08 4.75 -2.82
CA GLN A 167 -0.20 4.96 -3.97
C GLN A 167 1.02 5.82 -3.64
N PHE A 168 0.91 6.71 -2.68
CA PHE A 168 2.00 7.56 -2.19
C PHE A 168 2.88 6.80 -1.19
N HIS A 169 4.00 7.41 -0.79
CA HIS A 169 5.01 6.83 0.10
C HIS A 169 4.88 7.36 1.53
N PRO A 170 4.26 6.61 2.46
CA PRO A 170 4.10 7.05 3.84
C PRO A 170 5.44 7.09 4.60
N GLU A 171 6.43 6.31 4.16
CA GLU A 171 7.76 6.20 4.76
C GLU A 171 8.68 7.38 4.43
N SER A 172 8.26 8.22 3.51
CA SER A 172 9.05 9.39 3.15
C SER A 172 8.93 10.51 4.20
N LEU A 173 10.05 11.15 4.53
CA LEU A 173 10.10 12.31 5.41
C LEU A 173 9.23 13.49 4.91
N TRP A 174 8.92 13.52 3.63
CA TRP A 174 8.09 14.55 3.00
C TRP A 174 6.59 14.22 3.01
N THR A 175 6.20 13.04 3.50
CA THR A 175 4.79 12.69 3.74
C THR A 175 4.44 13.02 5.19
N THR A 176 3.77 14.15 5.40
CA THR A 176 3.54 14.72 6.74
C THR A 176 2.82 13.78 7.69
N GLU A 177 1.86 13.01 7.17
CA GLU A 177 1.00 12.14 7.97
C GLU A 177 1.38 10.64 7.88
N GLY A 178 2.57 10.34 7.35
CA GLY A 178 2.97 8.97 7.09
C GLY A 178 2.96 8.07 8.32
N LYS A 179 3.51 8.55 9.44
CA LYS A 179 3.51 7.80 10.72
C LYS A 179 2.09 7.59 11.27
N HIS A 180 1.21 8.57 11.12
CA HIS A 180 -0.17 8.47 11.59
C HIS A 180 -0.95 7.42 10.78
N ILE A 181 -0.78 7.41 9.45
CA ILE A 181 -1.37 6.39 8.57
C ILE A 181 -0.91 4.98 8.98
N MET A 182 0.39 4.81 9.27
CA MET A 182 0.92 3.51 9.72
C MET A 182 0.33 3.10 11.08
N LYS A 183 0.17 4.05 12.02
CA LYS A 183 -0.52 3.76 13.30
C LYS A 183 -1.97 3.34 13.10
N ASN A 184 -2.71 4.05 12.24
CA ASN A 184 -4.10 3.70 11.93
C ASN A 184 -4.19 2.30 11.28
N PHE A 185 -3.25 1.93 10.41
CA PHE A 185 -3.19 0.58 9.85
C PHE A 185 -2.95 -0.50 10.92
N ILE A 186 -2.02 -0.26 11.84
CA ILE A 186 -1.68 -1.24 12.90
C ILE A 186 -2.80 -1.40 13.92
N ALA A 187 -3.68 -0.42 14.07
CA ALA A 187 -4.83 -0.47 14.98
C ALA A 187 -6.01 -1.30 14.45
N LEU A 188 -5.92 -1.84 13.22
CA LEU A 188 -6.95 -2.70 12.61
C LEU A 188 -6.86 -4.11 13.13
#